data_16754774e6d30578a2e13ffde8ad8f8b
#
_entry.id   16754774e6d30578a2e13ffde8ad8f8b
#
_cell.length_a   1.000
_cell.length_b   1.000
_cell.length_c   1.000
_cell.angle_alpha   90.00
_cell.angle_beta   90.00
_cell.angle_gamma   90.00
#
_symmetry.space_group_name_H-M   'P 1'
#
loop_
_entity.id
_entity.type
_entity.pdbx_description
1 polymer ?
#
loop_
_entity_poly.entity_id
_entity_poly.type
_entity_poly.pdbx_seq_one_letter_code
_entity_poly.pdbx_strand_id
1 'polypeptide(L)'
;MLSLQMVRFAAVVAEFGNRGTPGAGSRVPTSHRKRPAKNRVGFAASPVARGFGGGRAASELNRRRFLGALAAATVAGVGAARLVVDPQPRTFAQTPPAEVATFGPTAPAALLPPPPPSARVPLPGGGALTKIPGQGDLLALTVDDGVNSDVVRAYTQFAKDTGVRLTFFVNGIYNSWTDNLAILRPLVDSGQIQLGNHTWSHPDLTTLTKEQIAQQLTRNDEFLKKTYDIGAKPYWRPPYARRNAAVDAVAADLGYTVPTLWSGSLSDSTLITEDYIVKMADQYFTPQEIVIGHLNHLPVTHVYPQLVEIIRDRNLRTVTLNDVFLKTP
;
A
#
# COMPACT_ATOMS: atom_id res chain seq x y z
N MET A 1 -10.32 17.60 18.49
CA MET A 1 -10.36 16.15 18.69
C MET A 1 -9.33 15.40 17.81
N LEU A 2 -8.27 16.06 17.37
CA LEU A 2 -7.24 15.51 16.46
C LEU A 2 -5.95 15.03 17.17
N SER A 3 -5.91 15.08 18.48
CA SER A 3 -4.65 14.87 19.26
C SER A 3 -4.48 13.45 19.82
N LEU A 4 -5.55 12.64 19.93
CA LEU A 4 -5.47 11.39 20.71
C LEU A 4 -4.94 10.17 19.94
N GLN A 5 -5.04 10.14 18.62
CA GLN A 5 -4.51 8.99 17.84
C GLN A 5 -3.03 9.12 17.53
N MET A 6 -2.51 10.33 17.32
CA MET A 6 -1.06 10.55 17.18
C MET A 6 -0.28 10.26 18.46
N VAL A 7 -0.87 10.59 19.62
CA VAL A 7 -0.26 10.31 20.94
C VAL A 7 -0.17 8.80 21.22
N ARG A 8 -1.13 8.00 20.74
CA ARG A 8 -1.06 6.54 20.90
C ARG A 8 0.00 5.87 20.02
N PHE A 9 0.26 6.39 18.81
CA PHE A 9 1.28 5.85 17.92
C PHE A 9 2.71 6.20 18.38
N ALA A 10 2.91 7.42 18.86
CA ALA A 10 4.20 7.85 19.45
C ALA A 10 4.48 7.13 20.78
N ALA A 11 3.46 6.83 21.58
CA ALA A 11 3.61 6.10 22.85
C ALA A 11 4.04 4.64 22.66
N VAL A 12 3.56 3.96 21.59
CA VAL A 12 3.97 2.58 21.29
C VAL A 12 5.43 2.48 20.85
N VAL A 13 5.98 3.52 20.20
CA VAL A 13 7.40 3.56 19.83
C VAL A 13 8.29 4.00 21.02
N ALA A 14 7.78 4.83 21.94
CA ALA A 14 8.53 5.34 23.08
C ALA A 14 8.56 4.37 24.28
N GLU A 15 7.57 3.51 24.47
CA GLU A 15 7.50 2.59 25.60
C GLU A 15 8.46 1.40 25.52
N PHE A 16 9.02 1.10 24.33
CA PHE A 16 9.99 0.02 24.14
C PHE A 16 11.46 0.47 24.13
N GLY A 17 11.73 1.78 24.29
CA GLY A 17 13.09 2.37 24.23
C GLY A 17 13.82 2.56 25.55
N ASN A 18 13.23 2.32 26.72
CA ASN A 18 13.88 2.68 27.98
C ASN A 18 13.57 1.71 29.14
N ARG A 19 14.26 0.56 29.15
CA ARG A 19 14.59 -0.15 30.41
C ARG A 19 16.02 -0.70 30.30
N GLY A 20 16.94 0.16 30.71
CA GLY A 20 18.32 -0.20 31.00
C GLY A 20 18.45 -0.48 32.47
N THR A 21 19.10 -1.53 32.78
CA THR A 21 19.81 -2.06 33.94
C THR A 21 19.81 -1.26 35.25
N PRO A 22 19.88 -1.97 36.39
CA PRO A 22 21.09 -1.94 37.20
C PRO A 22 21.60 -3.33 37.60
N GLY A 23 22.91 -3.35 37.79
CA GLY A 23 23.79 -4.46 37.93
C GLY A 23 23.98 -5.04 39.33
N ALA A 24 24.83 -6.04 39.29
CA ALA A 24 25.78 -6.58 40.27
C ALA A 24 25.27 -7.41 41.44
N GLY A 25 25.83 -8.60 41.57
CA GLY A 25 25.97 -9.28 42.85
C GLY A 25 25.92 -10.81 42.81
N SER A 26 27.04 -11.42 42.47
CA SER A 26 27.63 -12.70 42.93
C SER A 26 26.78 -13.67 43.75
N ARG A 27 26.74 -14.90 43.40
CA ARG A 27 27.27 -16.15 44.05
C ARG A 27 26.64 -17.40 43.49
N VAL A 28 27.50 -18.30 43.05
CA VAL A 28 27.25 -19.73 42.83
C VAL A 28 27.20 -20.42 44.20
N PRO A 29 26.38 -21.47 44.38
CA PRO A 29 26.99 -22.82 44.40
C PRO A 29 26.22 -23.94 43.68
N THR A 30 26.97 -24.90 43.27
CA THR A 30 26.74 -26.24 42.77
C THR A 30 25.82 -27.11 43.60
N SER A 31 25.01 -28.00 43.02
CA SER A 31 25.15 -29.45 42.99
C SER A 31 23.85 -30.24 42.85
N HIS A 32 23.99 -31.38 42.17
CA HIS A 32 23.30 -32.68 42.23
C HIS A 32 21.96 -32.91 41.50
N ARG A 33 22.10 -33.53 40.33
CA ARG A 33 21.61 -34.89 39.95
C ARG A 33 20.32 -35.41 40.59
N LYS A 34 19.32 -35.72 39.71
CA LYS A 34 18.67 -37.03 39.55
C LYS A 34 17.60 -37.01 38.45
N ARG A 35 17.76 -37.87 37.45
CA ARG A 35 16.69 -38.54 36.68
C ARG A 35 16.40 -39.88 37.41
N PRO A 36 15.33 -40.64 37.12
CA PRO A 36 14.41 -40.69 36.02
C PRO A 36 12.94 -41.04 36.46
N ALA A 37 11.96 -41.01 35.54
CA ALA A 37 11.01 -42.11 35.34
C ALA A 37 10.05 -41.85 34.16
N LYS A 38 10.01 -42.83 33.28
CA LYS A 38 9.01 -43.06 32.24
C LYS A 38 7.66 -43.43 32.89
N ASN A 39 6.54 -42.99 32.32
CA ASN A 39 5.36 -43.83 32.23
C ASN A 39 4.54 -43.52 30.97
N ARG A 40 4.37 -44.54 30.18
CA ARG A 40 3.37 -44.71 29.12
C ARG A 40 2.04 -45.10 29.78
N VAL A 41 0.96 -44.85 29.08
CA VAL A 41 -0.36 -45.49 29.01
C VAL A 41 -1.32 -44.36 28.60
N GLY A 42 -2.23 -44.42 27.65
CA GLY A 42 -2.82 -45.44 26.84
C GLY A 42 -3.99 -44.84 26.08
N PHE A 43 -4.26 -45.38 24.95
CA PHE A 43 -5.38 -45.11 24.04
C PHE A 43 -6.76 -45.20 24.71
N ALA A 44 -7.70 -44.34 24.35
CA ALA A 44 -9.11 -44.73 24.27
C ALA A 44 -9.83 -43.88 23.23
N ALA A 45 -10.49 -44.56 22.30
CA ALA A 45 -11.31 -44.07 21.22
C ALA A 45 -12.79 -44.09 21.59
N SER A 46 -13.52 -43.10 21.03
CA SER A 46 -14.94 -43.13 20.59
C SER A 46 -16.07 -43.28 21.62
N PRO A 47 -17.35 -42.89 21.37
CA PRO A 47 -18.03 -42.95 20.08
C PRO A 47 -19.00 -41.80 19.69
N VAL A 48 -19.39 -41.85 18.44
CA VAL A 48 -20.51 -41.32 17.66
C VAL A 48 -21.86 -41.30 18.40
N ALA A 49 -22.62 -40.20 18.23
CA ALA A 49 -24.08 -40.22 18.23
C ALA A 49 -24.67 -39.23 17.23
N ARG A 50 -25.50 -39.82 16.40
CA ARG A 50 -26.36 -39.32 15.34
C ARG A 50 -27.47 -38.38 15.87
N GLY A 51 -27.87 -37.33 15.01
CA GLY A 51 -29.22 -37.46 14.51
C GLY A 51 -30.09 -36.21 14.67
N PHE A 52 -30.83 -35.93 13.58
CA PHE A 52 -32.00 -35.05 13.39
C PHE A 52 -31.70 -33.59 13.12
N GLY A 53 -32.06 -33.01 12.00
CA GLY A 53 -33.20 -33.21 11.09
C GLY A 53 -34.02 -31.92 11.05
N GLY A 54 -34.17 -31.29 9.89
CA GLY A 54 -35.35 -30.45 9.62
C GLY A 54 -35.10 -28.94 9.56
N GLY A 55 -35.35 -28.35 8.37
CA GLY A 55 -35.54 -26.90 8.23
C GLY A 55 -35.10 -26.31 6.88
N ARG A 56 -35.59 -26.88 5.77
CA ARG A 56 -35.69 -26.15 4.49
C ARG A 56 -36.90 -25.22 4.51
N ALA A 57 -36.70 -24.05 3.88
CA ALA A 57 -37.74 -23.12 3.42
C ALA A 57 -37.78 -21.79 4.16
N ALA A 58 -37.13 -20.78 3.55
CA ALA A 58 -37.63 -19.39 3.47
C ALA A 58 -36.50 -18.43 2.99
N SER A 59 -36.24 -18.38 1.70
CA SER A 59 -35.62 -17.18 1.06
C SER A 59 -35.64 -17.23 -0.47
N GLU A 60 -36.74 -17.62 -1.06
CA GLU A 60 -36.97 -17.41 -2.50
C GLU A 60 -38.21 -16.54 -2.76
N LEU A 61 -38.27 -15.35 -2.17
CA LEU A 61 -39.37 -14.42 -2.41
C LEU A 61 -38.87 -12.97 -2.21
N ASN A 62 -37.99 -12.48 -3.06
CA ASN A 62 -37.79 -11.03 -3.20
C ASN A 62 -37.04 -10.61 -4.46
N ARG A 63 -37.11 -11.37 -5.55
CA ARG A 63 -36.54 -10.98 -6.85
C ARG A 63 -37.54 -10.66 -7.97
N ARG A 64 -38.81 -10.47 -7.70
CA ARG A 64 -39.81 -10.17 -8.73
C ARG A 64 -40.81 -9.08 -8.32
N ARG A 65 -40.34 -7.89 -7.92
CA ARG A 65 -41.19 -6.69 -7.82
C ARG A 65 -40.40 -5.41 -7.99
N PHE A 66 -39.76 -5.23 -9.15
CA PHE A 66 -39.25 -3.91 -9.56
C PHE A 66 -39.20 -3.80 -11.10
N LEU A 67 -40.33 -4.08 -11.76
CA LEU A 67 -40.56 -3.71 -13.19
C LEU A 67 -42.07 -3.50 -13.34
N GLY A 68 -42.48 -2.23 -13.34
CA GLY A 68 -43.87 -1.89 -13.67
C GLY A 68 -44.33 -0.58 -13.06
N ALA A 69 -43.88 0.55 -13.56
CA ALA A 69 -44.61 1.82 -13.50
C ALA A 69 -43.91 2.85 -14.42
N LEU A 70 -44.19 2.73 -15.71
CA LEU A 70 -43.98 3.81 -16.68
C LEU A 70 -44.95 3.60 -17.84
N ALA A 71 -46.17 4.14 -17.68
CA ALA A 71 -47.04 4.46 -18.83
C ALA A 71 -48.17 5.37 -18.38
N ALA A 72 -48.42 6.39 -19.17
CA ALA A 72 -49.64 7.13 -19.36
C ALA A 72 -49.89 8.39 -18.52
N ALA A 73 -49.61 9.54 -19.17
CA ALA A 73 -50.51 10.67 -19.14
C ALA A 73 -50.45 11.33 -20.52
N THR A 74 -51.50 11.03 -21.29
CA THR A 74 -51.84 11.64 -22.57
C THR A 74 -52.85 12.78 -22.35
N VAL A 75 -52.62 13.90 -23.09
CA VAL A 75 -53.57 14.71 -23.86
C VAL A 75 -54.83 15.29 -23.20
N ALA A 76 -54.93 16.60 -23.24
CA ALA A 76 -56.07 17.45 -23.58
C ALA A 76 -55.58 18.92 -23.46
N GLY A 77 -55.83 19.88 -24.32
CA GLY A 77 -56.71 20.08 -25.45
C GLY A 77 -56.61 21.54 -25.89
N VAL A 78 -56.68 21.68 -27.14
CA VAL A 78 -57.38 22.65 -27.97
C VAL A 78 -57.55 24.11 -27.51
N GLY A 79 -57.06 25.00 -28.35
CA GLY A 79 -57.44 26.42 -28.35
C GLY A 79 -56.80 27.16 -29.55
N ALA A 80 -57.49 27.11 -30.70
CA ALA A 80 -57.08 27.85 -31.92
C ALA A 80 -57.42 29.31 -31.80
N ALA A 81 -56.46 30.19 -31.98
CA ALA A 81 -56.68 31.57 -32.40
C ALA A 81 -55.72 31.90 -33.53
N ARG A 82 -56.22 31.97 -34.76
CA ARG A 82 -55.52 32.47 -35.94
C ARG A 82 -55.46 34.01 -35.86
N LEU A 83 -54.26 34.55 -35.67
CA LEU A 83 -53.95 35.90 -36.02
C LEU A 83 -53.11 35.88 -37.30
N VAL A 84 -53.69 36.39 -38.39
CA VAL A 84 -53.02 36.66 -39.66
C VAL A 84 -52.20 37.92 -39.42
N VAL A 85 -50.86 37.79 -39.48
CA VAL A 85 -49.96 38.94 -39.56
C VAL A 85 -49.10 38.74 -40.80
N ASP A 86 -49.16 39.73 -41.65
CA ASP A 86 -48.49 39.91 -42.92
C ASP A 86 -46.98 39.86 -42.75
N PRO A 87 -46.21 39.08 -43.52
CA PRO A 87 -44.75 39.01 -43.38
C PRO A 87 -44.06 40.12 -44.19
N GLN A 88 -43.62 41.16 -43.53
CA GLN A 88 -42.59 42.05 -44.10
C GLN A 88 -41.20 41.40 -43.94
N PRO A 89 -40.36 41.34 -44.98
CA PRO A 89 -39.01 40.83 -44.87
C PRO A 89 -38.09 41.79 -44.12
N ARG A 90 -37.78 41.48 -42.90
CA ARG A 90 -36.69 42.13 -42.14
C ARG A 90 -35.39 41.45 -42.52
N THR A 91 -34.51 42.14 -43.21
CA THR A 91 -33.09 41.78 -43.37
C THR A 91 -32.41 41.87 -42.01
N PHE A 92 -32.16 40.74 -41.39
CA PHE A 92 -31.28 40.65 -40.24
C PHE A 92 -29.85 40.65 -40.76
N ALA A 93 -29.05 41.66 -40.36
CA ALA A 93 -27.61 41.65 -40.53
C ALA A 93 -27.09 40.38 -39.81
N GLN A 94 -26.42 39.50 -40.55
CA GLN A 94 -25.75 38.33 -39.98
C GLN A 94 -24.56 38.82 -39.19
N THR A 95 -24.65 38.76 -37.86
CA THR A 95 -23.49 38.84 -36.99
C THR A 95 -22.65 37.59 -37.26
N PRO A 96 -21.34 37.68 -37.50
CA PRO A 96 -20.52 36.48 -37.68
C PRO A 96 -20.63 35.62 -36.41
N PRO A 97 -20.68 34.28 -36.57
CA PRO A 97 -20.76 33.40 -35.40
C PRO A 97 -19.53 33.67 -34.53
N ALA A 98 -19.77 33.95 -33.25
CA ALA A 98 -18.72 34.01 -32.26
C ALA A 98 -17.97 32.65 -32.33
N GLU A 99 -16.67 32.73 -32.53
CA GLU A 99 -15.76 31.59 -32.51
C GLU A 99 -15.89 30.93 -31.13
N VAL A 100 -16.64 29.85 -31.07
CA VAL A 100 -16.71 29.02 -29.85
C VAL A 100 -15.34 28.42 -29.68
N ALA A 101 -14.54 28.98 -28.77
CA ALA A 101 -13.32 28.37 -28.34
C ALA A 101 -13.66 26.95 -27.85
N THR A 102 -13.40 25.95 -28.67
CA THR A 102 -13.47 24.55 -28.26
C THR A 102 -12.30 24.33 -27.33
N PHE A 103 -12.54 24.45 -26.04
CA PHE A 103 -11.68 23.84 -25.04
C PHE A 103 -11.83 22.31 -25.21
N GLY A 104 -10.97 21.73 -26.03
CA GLY A 104 -10.79 20.28 -26.04
C GLY A 104 -10.37 19.86 -24.63
N PRO A 105 -10.70 18.64 -24.20
CA PRO A 105 -10.23 18.15 -22.90
C PRO A 105 -8.71 18.25 -22.89
N THR A 106 -8.18 19.21 -22.11
CA THR A 106 -6.75 19.31 -21.89
C THR A 106 -6.31 17.98 -21.26
N ALA A 107 -5.44 17.24 -21.92
CA ALA A 107 -4.89 16.03 -21.34
C ALA A 107 -4.37 16.35 -19.93
N PRO A 108 -4.67 15.52 -18.92
CA PRO A 108 -4.24 15.78 -17.55
C PRO A 108 -2.73 16.04 -17.54
N ALA A 109 -2.29 17.10 -16.85
CA ALA A 109 -0.88 17.44 -16.77
C ALA A 109 -0.05 16.23 -16.30
N ALA A 110 1.07 15.96 -16.96
CA ALA A 110 1.98 14.89 -16.56
C ALA A 110 2.50 15.13 -15.14
N LEU A 111 2.77 14.06 -14.40
CA LEU A 111 3.41 14.17 -13.11
C LEU A 111 4.85 14.68 -13.24
N LEU A 112 5.34 15.35 -12.18
CA LEU A 112 6.70 15.86 -12.15
C LEU A 112 7.71 14.71 -12.25
N PRO A 113 8.77 14.84 -13.07
CA PRO A 113 9.81 13.82 -13.17
C PRO A 113 10.58 13.70 -11.85
N PRO A 114 11.22 12.55 -11.57
CA PRO A 114 12.06 12.38 -10.39
C PRO A 114 13.23 13.37 -10.43
N PRO A 115 13.84 13.67 -9.26
CA PRO A 115 15.03 14.54 -9.22
C PRO A 115 16.18 13.87 -9.99
N PRO A 116 17.10 14.69 -10.53
CA PRO A 116 18.25 14.14 -11.23
C PRO A 116 19.16 13.34 -10.27
N PRO A 117 19.93 12.35 -10.76
CA PRO A 117 20.81 11.54 -9.91
C PRO A 117 21.82 12.36 -9.08
N SER A 118 22.20 13.55 -9.57
CA SER A 118 23.09 14.48 -8.86
C SER A 118 22.48 15.11 -7.61
N ALA A 119 21.15 15.03 -7.46
CA ALA A 119 20.45 15.53 -6.28
C ALA A 119 20.33 14.48 -5.14
N ARG A 120 20.83 13.25 -5.37
CA ARG A 120 20.81 12.21 -4.34
C ARG A 120 21.65 12.60 -3.14
N VAL A 121 21.13 12.27 -1.97
CA VAL A 121 21.79 12.56 -0.69
C VAL A 121 22.30 11.25 -0.03
N PRO A 122 23.30 11.33 0.85
CA PRO A 122 23.69 10.17 1.66
C PRO A 122 22.52 9.63 2.48
N LEU A 123 22.50 8.31 2.69
CA LEU A 123 21.57 7.72 3.63
C LEU A 123 21.75 8.32 5.03
N PRO A 124 20.68 8.66 5.75
CA PRO A 124 20.81 9.11 7.14
C PRO A 124 21.41 7.98 7.97
N GLY A 125 22.43 8.31 8.76
CA GLY A 125 23.06 7.35 9.66
C GLY A 125 22.19 7.03 10.86
N GLY A 126 22.06 5.74 11.16
CA GLY A 126 21.38 5.21 12.36
C GLY A 126 19.86 5.25 12.33
N GLY A 127 19.26 4.32 13.05
CA GLY A 127 17.80 4.26 13.22
C GLY A 127 17.04 3.79 11.96
N ALA A 128 15.72 3.95 12.01
CA ALA A 128 14.85 3.64 10.88
C ALA A 128 14.62 4.87 10.01
N LEU A 129 14.58 4.67 8.70
CA LEU A 129 14.16 5.69 7.75
C LEU A 129 12.64 5.83 7.80
N THR A 130 12.13 6.96 8.25
CA THR A 130 10.70 7.23 8.39
C THR A 130 10.21 8.35 7.49
N LYS A 131 11.10 9.27 7.09
CA LYS A 131 10.84 10.43 6.23
C LYS A 131 12.00 10.64 5.26
N ILE A 132 11.73 11.32 4.16
CA ILE A 132 12.78 11.83 3.28
C ILE A 132 13.43 13.04 3.97
N PRO A 133 14.77 13.07 4.12
CA PRO A 133 15.44 14.17 4.80
C PRO A 133 15.41 15.47 3.97
N GLY A 134 15.53 16.59 4.67
CA GLY A 134 15.56 17.93 4.05
C GLY A 134 14.19 18.53 3.82
N GLN A 135 14.14 19.51 2.93
CA GLN A 135 12.93 20.19 2.47
C GLN A 135 12.77 20.00 0.97
N GLY A 136 11.55 20.04 0.47
CA GLY A 136 11.28 19.90 -0.96
C GLY A 136 9.85 19.43 -1.23
N ASP A 137 9.65 18.81 -2.36
CA ASP A 137 8.36 18.37 -2.91
C ASP A 137 8.29 16.83 -3.09
N LEU A 138 9.20 16.08 -2.49
CA LEU A 138 9.31 14.64 -2.70
C LEU A 138 8.26 13.87 -1.91
N LEU A 139 7.70 12.81 -2.53
CA LEU A 139 6.79 11.87 -1.90
C LEU A 139 7.21 10.44 -2.25
N ALA A 140 7.60 9.64 -1.26
CA ALA A 140 7.88 8.22 -1.44
C ALA A 140 6.63 7.39 -1.12
N LEU A 141 5.97 6.90 -2.16
CA LEU A 141 4.90 5.91 -2.01
C LEU A 141 5.51 4.52 -1.92
N THR A 142 5.35 3.88 -0.79
CA THR A 142 5.89 2.55 -0.50
C THR A 142 4.76 1.58 -0.23
N VAL A 143 4.80 0.37 -0.83
CA VAL A 143 3.66 -0.55 -0.80
C VAL A 143 4.14 -1.94 -0.43
N ASP A 144 3.52 -2.57 0.55
CA ASP A 144 3.98 -3.80 1.18
C ASP A 144 3.23 -5.05 0.73
N ASP A 145 3.82 -6.21 0.99
CA ASP A 145 3.29 -7.56 0.96
C ASP A 145 3.21 -8.21 -0.44
N GLY A 146 2.12 -8.03 -1.16
CA GLY A 146 1.85 -8.72 -2.43
C GLY A 146 0.86 -9.88 -2.32
N VAL A 147 -0.03 -9.86 -1.34
CA VAL A 147 -0.99 -10.96 -1.10
C VAL A 147 -1.92 -11.18 -2.29
N ASN A 148 -2.36 -10.12 -2.94
CA ASN A 148 -3.35 -10.17 -4.01
C ASN A 148 -2.73 -9.86 -5.38
N SER A 149 -2.75 -10.84 -6.29
CA SER A 149 -2.17 -10.71 -7.64
C SER A 149 -2.86 -9.62 -8.49
N ASP A 150 -4.17 -9.39 -8.32
CA ASP A 150 -4.88 -8.35 -9.04
C ASP A 150 -4.50 -6.95 -8.54
N VAL A 151 -4.24 -6.81 -7.24
CA VAL A 151 -3.77 -5.53 -6.67
C VAL A 151 -2.34 -5.23 -7.11
N VAL A 152 -1.45 -6.23 -7.12
CA VAL A 152 -0.08 -6.08 -7.67
C VAL A 152 -0.13 -5.62 -9.13
N ARG A 153 -0.97 -6.27 -9.95
CA ARG A 153 -1.18 -5.88 -11.35
C ARG A 153 -1.69 -4.46 -11.48
N ALA A 154 -2.70 -4.10 -10.70
CA ALA A 154 -3.32 -2.79 -10.76
C ALA A 154 -2.35 -1.66 -10.36
N TYR A 155 -1.55 -1.84 -9.29
CA TYR A 155 -0.51 -0.87 -8.92
C TYR A 155 0.59 -0.76 -10.00
N THR A 156 0.96 -1.88 -10.62
CA THR A 156 1.93 -1.90 -11.70
C THR A 156 1.40 -1.14 -12.92
N GLN A 157 0.14 -1.38 -13.30
CA GLN A 157 -0.51 -0.67 -14.40
C GLN A 157 -0.68 0.82 -14.08
N PHE A 158 -1.07 1.16 -12.85
CA PHE A 158 -1.16 2.53 -12.36
C PHE A 158 0.18 3.28 -12.50
N ALA A 159 1.28 2.67 -12.08
CA ALA A 159 2.59 3.26 -12.25
C ALA A 159 2.94 3.48 -13.73
N LYS A 160 2.66 2.48 -14.58
CA LYS A 160 2.90 2.56 -16.03
C LYS A 160 2.11 3.69 -16.70
N ASP A 161 0.83 3.84 -16.37
CA ASP A 161 -0.08 4.77 -17.05
C ASP A 161 0.11 6.22 -16.60
N THR A 162 0.54 6.43 -15.36
CA THR A 162 0.62 7.76 -14.76
C THR A 162 2.03 8.31 -14.63
N GLY A 163 3.04 7.45 -14.70
CA GLY A 163 4.42 7.82 -14.39
C GLY A 163 4.73 7.88 -12.88
N VAL A 164 3.79 7.54 -12.00
CA VAL A 164 4.03 7.42 -10.56
C VAL A 164 5.19 6.47 -10.29
N ARG A 165 6.07 6.84 -9.38
CA ARG A 165 7.22 6.03 -8.95
C ARG A 165 6.94 5.42 -7.59
N LEU A 166 7.23 4.13 -7.44
CA LEU A 166 6.85 3.34 -6.27
C LEU A 166 8.03 2.53 -5.73
N THR A 167 8.00 2.24 -4.43
CA THR A 167 8.87 1.21 -3.83
C THR A 167 7.99 0.09 -3.28
N PHE A 168 8.10 -1.13 -3.80
CA PHE A 168 7.41 -2.30 -3.27
C PHE A 168 8.31 -3.05 -2.30
N PHE A 169 7.85 -3.28 -1.06
CA PHE A 169 8.48 -4.16 -0.11
C PHE A 169 7.87 -5.55 -0.21
N VAL A 170 8.62 -6.46 -0.79
CA VAL A 170 8.15 -7.75 -1.31
C VAL A 170 8.20 -8.84 -0.26
N ASN A 171 7.10 -9.59 -0.07
CA ASN A 171 7.15 -10.94 0.51
C ASN A 171 7.18 -11.97 -0.63
N GLY A 172 8.32 -12.60 -0.82
CA GLY A 172 8.53 -13.50 -1.97
C GLY A 172 7.74 -14.80 -1.95
N ILE A 173 7.02 -15.09 -0.88
CA ILE A 173 6.15 -16.26 -0.77
C ILE A 173 4.93 -16.19 -1.71
N TYR A 174 4.51 -14.99 -2.10
CA TYR A 174 3.30 -14.81 -2.91
C TYR A 174 3.57 -14.96 -4.39
N ASN A 175 2.75 -15.74 -5.10
CA ASN A 175 2.86 -15.95 -6.54
C ASN A 175 2.55 -14.69 -7.36
N SER A 176 1.87 -13.69 -6.78
CA SER A 176 1.57 -12.41 -7.41
C SER A 176 2.78 -11.75 -8.08
N TRP A 177 3.96 -11.95 -7.53
CA TRP A 177 5.22 -11.43 -8.06
C TRP A 177 5.65 -12.11 -9.36
N THR A 178 5.43 -13.41 -9.48
CA THR A 178 5.70 -14.19 -10.71
C THR A 178 4.57 -14.08 -11.72
N ASP A 179 3.32 -14.05 -11.26
CA ASP A 179 2.14 -13.90 -12.10
C ASP A 179 2.16 -12.58 -12.89
N ASN A 180 2.69 -11.52 -12.26
CA ASN A 180 2.76 -10.19 -12.84
C ASN A 180 4.15 -9.82 -13.39
N LEU A 181 5.07 -10.78 -13.50
CA LEU A 181 6.45 -10.54 -13.94
C LEU A 181 6.53 -9.77 -15.27
N ALA A 182 5.71 -10.16 -16.26
CA ALA A 182 5.76 -9.58 -17.60
C ALA A 182 5.47 -8.06 -17.62
N ILE A 183 4.57 -7.58 -16.75
CA ILE A 183 4.22 -6.16 -16.69
C ILE A 183 5.08 -5.39 -15.69
N LEU A 184 5.54 -6.03 -14.62
CA LEU A 184 6.31 -5.41 -13.56
C LEU A 184 7.79 -5.27 -13.91
N ARG A 185 8.39 -6.28 -14.56
CA ARG A 185 9.81 -6.31 -14.89
C ARG A 185 10.30 -5.07 -15.65
N PRO A 186 9.62 -4.57 -16.71
CA PRO A 186 10.05 -3.37 -17.40
C PRO A 186 10.11 -2.12 -16.51
N LEU A 187 9.20 -2.00 -15.54
CA LEU A 187 9.18 -0.87 -14.60
C LEU A 187 10.26 -0.99 -13.52
N VAL A 188 10.63 -2.21 -13.15
CA VAL A 188 11.78 -2.48 -12.26
C VAL A 188 13.09 -2.17 -12.99
N ASP A 189 13.24 -2.63 -14.23
CA ASP A 189 14.45 -2.40 -15.04
C ASP A 189 14.68 -0.91 -15.33
N SER A 190 13.62 -0.13 -15.55
CA SER A 190 13.68 1.33 -15.72
C SER A 190 13.92 2.09 -14.40
N GLY A 191 13.81 1.43 -13.27
CA GLY A 191 13.88 2.05 -11.94
C GLY A 191 12.63 2.86 -11.56
N GLN A 192 11.55 2.79 -12.34
CA GLN A 192 10.27 3.44 -11.99
C GLN A 192 9.62 2.75 -10.78
N ILE A 193 9.76 1.43 -10.68
CA ILE A 193 9.40 0.67 -9.48
C ILE A 193 10.69 0.08 -8.88
N GLN A 194 10.92 0.36 -7.61
CA GLN A 194 11.98 -0.24 -6.82
C GLN A 194 11.42 -1.40 -6.01
N LEU A 195 12.16 -2.51 -5.88
CA LEU A 195 11.82 -3.61 -4.99
C LEU A 195 12.71 -3.57 -3.75
N GLY A 196 12.10 -3.65 -2.57
CA GLY A 196 12.70 -3.77 -1.24
C GLY A 196 12.40 -5.13 -0.62
N ASN A 197 13.09 -5.48 0.47
CA ASN A 197 12.91 -6.75 1.17
C ASN A 197 11.91 -6.62 2.33
N HIS A 198 10.82 -7.40 2.30
CA HIS A 198 9.83 -7.46 3.38
C HIS A 198 9.80 -8.82 4.07
N THR A 199 10.91 -9.56 4.03
CA THR A 199 11.03 -10.95 4.45
C THR A 199 10.36 -11.93 3.48
N TRP A 200 10.63 -13.23 3.64
CA TRP A 200 10.03 -14.25 2.80
C TRP A 200 8.53 -14.40 3.02
N SER A 201 8.09 -14.57 4.30
CA SER A 201 6.73 -14.98 4.67
C SER A 201 6.06 -14.13 5.74
N HIS A 202 6.56 -12.91 5.96
CA HIS A 202 5.99 -11.92 6.87
C HIS A 202 5.87 -12.35 8.35
N PRO A 203 6.85 -13.01 8.99
CA PRO A 203 6.77 -13.34 10.40
C PRO A 203 7.13 -12.13 11.29
N ASP A 204 6.70 -12.16 12.55
CA ASP A 204 7.25 -11.25 13.57
C ASP A 204 8.70 -11.65 13.88
N LEU A 205 9.67 -10.88 13.33
CA LEU A 205 11.09 -11.19 13.46
C LEU A 205 11.59 -11.15 14.90
N THR A 206 10.91 -10.42 15.80
CA THR A 206 11.32 -10.32 17.21
C THR A 206 11.10 -11.62 18.01
N THR A 207 10.35 -12.56 17.43
CA THR A 207 10.07 -13.87 18.03
C THR A 207 10.95 -14.99 17.47
N LEU A 208 11.82 -14.69 16.49
CA LEU A 208 12.63 -15.66 15.78
C LEU A 208 14.06 -15.72 16.31
N THR A 209 14.75 -16.86 16.06
CA THR A 209 16.20 -16.94 16.25
C THR A 209 16.95 -16.14 15.20
N LYS A 210 18.24 -15.84 15.43
CA LYS A 210 19.08 -15.13 14.47
C LYS A 210 19.14 -15.83 13.12
N GLU A 211 19.25 -17.15 13.12
CA GLU A 211 19.32 -18.00 11.93
C GLU A 211 17.99 -17.95 11.15
N GLN A 212 16.86 -17.94 11.85
CA GLN A 212 15.53 -17.81 11.23
C GLN A 212 15.32 -16.43 10.63
N ILE A 213 15.77 -15.37 11.32
CA ILE A 213 15.74 -13.99 10.77
C ILE A 213 16.58 -13.92 9.49
N ALA A 214 17.81 -14.42 9.55
CA ALA A 214 18.70 -14.45 8.39
C ALA A 214 18.08 -15.23 7.22
N GLN A 215 17.48 -16.38 7.48
CA GLN A 215 16.80 -17.19 6.48
C GLN A 215 15.64 -16.44 5.81
N GLN A 216 14.83 -15.70 6.58
CA GLN A 216 13.72 -14.90 6.05
C GLN A 216 14.21 -13.82 5.07
N LEU A 217 15.27 -13.10 5.40
CA LEU A 217 15.83 -12.04 4.56
C LEU A 217 16.58 -12.61 3.34
N THR A 218 17.41 -13.64 3.54
CA THR A 218 18.22 -14.24 2.46
C THR A 218 17.35 -14.93 1.42
N ARG A 219 16.34 -15.71 1.86
CA ARG A 219 15.44 -16.39 0.92
C ARG A 219 14.67 -15.42 0.05
N ASN A 220 14.26 -14.28 0.62
CA ASN A 220 13.60 -13.24 -0.15
C ASN A 220 14.55 -12.53 -1.11
N ASP A 221 15.79 -12.27 -0.70
CA ASP A 221 16.83 -11.69 -1.56
C ASP A 221 17.16 -12.60 -2.76
N GLU A 222 17.30 -13.91 -2.51
CA GLU A 222 17.50 -14.93 -3.56
C GLU A 222 16.32 -14.97 -4.55
N PHE A 223 15.10 -14.87 -4.05
CA PHE A 223 13.90 -14.78 -4.89
C PHE A 223 13.95 -13.54 -5.79
N LEU A 224 14.23 -12.36 -5.24
CA LEU A 224 14.34 -11.12 -5.99
C LEU A 224 15.45 -11.17 -7.04
N LYS A 225 16.61 -11.73 -6.65
CA LYS A 225 17.73 -11.91 -7.56
C LYS A 225 17.40 -12.87 -8.71
N LYS A 226 16.79 -14.01 -8.40
CA LYS A 226 16.41 -15.01 -9.39
C LYS A 226 15.32 -14.52 -10.35
N THR A 227 14.33 -13.81 -9.83
CA THR A 227 13.11 -13.44 -10.58
C THR A 227 13.29 -12.13 -11.35
N TYR A 228 13.94 -11.15 -10.72
CA TYR A 228 14.06 -9.80 -11.24
C TYR A 228 15.51 -9.38 -11.57
N ASP A 229 16.48 -10.21 -11.26
CA ASP A 229 17.93 -9.91 -11.39
C ASP A 229 18.35 -8.65 -10.62
N ILE A 230 17.72 -8.36 -9.50
CA ILE A 230 18.00 -7.18 -8.66
C ILE A 230 18.33 -7.60 -7.22
N GLY A 231 19.08 -6.72 -6.52
CA GLY A 231 19.23 -6.78 -5.07
C GLY A 231 18.40 -5.71 -4.39
N ALA A 232 17.79 -6.04 -3.25
CA ALA A 232 16.96 -5.10 -2.48
C ALA A 232 17.77 -4.26 -1.48
N LYS A 233 19.05 -4.60 -1.26
CA LYS A 233 19.92 -3.88 -0.32
C LYS A 233 20.11 -2.43 -0.75
N PRO A 234 20.19 -1.52 0.22
CA PRO A 234 20.23 -1.72 1.67
C PRO A 234 18.86 -1.69 2.35
N TYR A 235 17.76 -1.58 1.60
CA TYR A 235 16.42 -1.32 2.12
C TYR A 235 15.67 -2.59 2.48
N TRP A 236 15.15 -2.62 3.69
CA TRP A 236 14.23 -3.65 4.16
C TRP A 236 13.15 -3.05 5.05
N ARG A 237 12.03 -3.73 5.17
CA ARG A 237 10.94 -3.32 6.06
C ARG A 237 10.60 -4.48 7.00
N PRO A 238 10.68 -4.30 8.33
CA PRO A 238 10.30 -5.33 9.27
C PRO A 238 8.77 -5.51 9.26
N PRO A 239 8.26 -6.75 9.16
CA PRO A 239 6.85 -7.04 9.34
C PRO A 239 6.30 -6.42 10.63
N TYR A 240 5.07 -5.87 10.54
CA TYR A 240 4.38 -5.19 11.67
C TYR A 240 5.15 -3.99 12.26
N ALA A 241 6.13 -3.45 11.57
CA ALA A 241 7.12 -2.49 12.08
C ALA A 241 7.88 -3.00 13.32
N ARG A 242 7.84 -4.32 13.62
CA ARG A 242 8.46 -4.91 14.80
C ARG A 242 9.92 -5.23 14.55
N ARG A 243 10.77 -4.55 15.30
CA ARG A 243 12.23 -4.71 15.27
C ARG A 243 12.84 -4.45 16.65
N ASN A 244 14.02 -4.97 16.86
CA ASN A 244 14.86 -4.71 18.03
C ASN A 244 16.33 -4.77 17.62
N ALA A 245 17.25 -4.45 18.52
CA ALA A 245 18.68 -4.43 18.22
C ALA A 245 19.22 -5.77 17.69
N ALA A 246 18.67 -6.90 18.12
CA ALA A 246 19.10 -8.21 17.63
C ALA A 246 18.65 -8.46 16.18
N VAL A 247 17.42 -8.09 15.83
CA VAL A 247 16.89 -8.15 14.46
C VAL A 247 17.69 -7.24 13.54
N ASP A 248 17.95 -6.01 13.98
CA ASP A 248 18.71 -5.02 13.20
C ASP A 248 20.16 -5.46 12.95
N ALA A 249 20.80 -6.06 13.95
CA ALA A 249 22.16 -6.57 13.80
C ALA A 249 22.22 -7.67 12.74
N VAL A 250 21.30 -8.66 12.77
CA VAL A 250 21.24 -9.71 11.75
C VAL A 250 20.96 -9.14 10.37
N ALA A 251 20.06 -8.17 10.25
CA ALA A 251 19.76 -7.52 8.97
C ALA A 251 20.99 -6.77 8.45
N ALA A 252 21.70 -6.02 9.30
CA ALA A 252 22.90 -5.28 8.94
C ALA A 252 24.04 -6.20 8.51
N ASP A 253 24.26 -7.33 9.19
CA ASP A 253 25.27 -8.35 8.83
C ASP A 253 25.03 -8.92 7.41
N LEU A 254 23.78 -8.90 6.95
CA LEU A 254 23.38 -9.31 5.60
C LEU A 254 23.42 -8.15 4.58
N GLY A 255 23.79 -6.92 5.00
CA GLY A 255 23.83 -5.73 4.16
C GLY A 255 22.50 -4.96 4.09
N TYR A 256 21.52 -5.33 4.89
CA TYR A 256 20.25 -4.61 5.05
C TYR A 256 20.37 -3.56 6.17
N THR A 257 21.05 -2.46 5.88
CA THR A 257 21.43 -1.43 6.87
C THR A 257 20.37 -0.35 7.05
N VAL A 258 19.32 -0.33 6.22
CA VAL A 258 18.29 0.71 6.23
C VAL A 258 16.91 0.11 6.50
N PRO A 259 16.56 -0.10 7.79
CA PRO A 259 15.18 -0.43 8.14
C PRO A 259 14.28 0.76 7.75
N THR A 260 13.33 0.52 6.84
CA THR A 260 12.46 1.55 6.28
C THR A 260 11.06 1.43 6.86
N LEU A 261 10.65 2.43 7.61
CA LEU A 261 9.31 2.59 8.11
C LEU A 261 8.58 3.68 7.33
N TRP A 262 7.70 4.43 7.96
CA TRP A 262 6.86 5.46 7.32
C TRP A 262 6.46 6.55 8.31
N SER A 263 6.02 7.68 7.78
CA SER A 263 5.42 8.77 8.53
C SER A 263 3.96 9.03 8.14
N GLY A 264 3.51 8.46 7.02
CA GLY A 264 2.14 8.49 6.56
C GLY A 264 1.63 7.10 6.15
N SER A 265 0.32 6.90 6.13
CA SER A 265 -0.30 5.60 5.82
C SER A 265 -1.61 5.77 5.06
N LEU A 266 -1.86 4.93 4.04
CA LEU A 266 -3.17 4.76 3.42
C LEU A 266 -4.14 3.97 4.30
N SER A 267 -3.66 3.40 5.41
CA SER A 267 -4.44 2.60 6.37
C SER A 267 -5.11 1.34 5.78
N ASP A 268 -4.62 0.86 4.65
CA ASP A 268 -5.20 -0.19 3.80
C ASP A 268 -4.62 -1.60 4.06
N SER A 269 -3.96 -1.81 5.20
CA SER A 269 -3.50 -3.14 5.64
C SER A 269 -4.66 -4.11 5.92
N THR A 270 -5.86 -3.60 6.13
CA THR A 270 -7.11 -4.34 6.24
C THR A 270 -8.12 -3.80 5.23
N LEU A 271 -9.21 -4.52 5.03
CA LEU A 271 -10.28 -4.07 4.14
C LEU A 271 -10.97 -2.83 4.73
N ILE A 272 -10.84 -1.70 4.03
CA ILE A 272 -11.44 -0.41 4.37
C ILE A 272 -12.16 0.18 3.15
N THR A 273 -12.92 1.25 3.36
CA THR A 273 -13.63 1.93 2.27
C THR A 273 -12.71 2.77 1.40
N GLU A 274 -13.07 2.95 0.14
CA GLU A 274 -12.41 3.81 -0.82
C GLU A 274 -12.27 5.25 -0.33
N ASP A 275 -13.37 5.84 0.17
CA ASP A 275 -13.37 7.19 0.73
C ASP A 275 -12.38 7.35 1.89
N TYR A 276 -12.19 6.30 2.70
CA TYR A 276 -11.24 6.37 3.79
C TYR A 276 -9.79 6.35 3.29
N ILE A 277 -9.50 5.60 2.22
CA ILE A 277 -8.18 5.61 1.57
C ILE A 277 -7.88 7.00 1.00
N VAL A 278 -8.83 7.62 0.28
CA VAL A 278 -8.68 8.98 -0.26
C VAL A 278 -8.45 9.99 0.86
N LYS A 279 -9.21 9.89 1.96
CA LYS A 279 -9.00 10.74 3.14
C LYS A 279 -7.60 10.58 3.74
N MET A 280 -7.08 9.36 3.80
CA MET A 280 -5.73 9.12 4.29
C MET A 280 -4.68 9.66 3.32
N ALA A 281 -4.88 9.51 2.02
CA ALA A 281 -4.03 10.12 1.01
C ALA A 281 -4.04 11.66 1.13
N ASP A 282 -5.20 12.26 1.28
CA ASP A 282 -5.32 13.71 1.50
C ASP A 282 -4.58 14.17 2.76
N GLN A 283 -4.58 13.36 3.82
CA GLN A 283 -3.86 13.67 5.04
C GLN A 283 -2.33 13.54 4.91
N TYR A 284 -1.85 12.52 4.19
CA TYR A 284 -0.45 12.10 4.24
C TYR A 284 0.35 12.29 2.95
N PHE A 285 -0.28 12.61 1.82
CA PHE A 285 0.47 12.97 0.61
C PHE A 285 0.97 14.41 0.73
N THR A 286 1.96 14.59 1.56
CA THR A 286 2.60 15.87 1.82
C THR A 286 4.11 15.79 1.58
N PRO A 287 4.80 16.93 1.38
CA PRO A 287 6.22 16.93 1.09
C PRO A 287 7.08 16.14 2.08
N GLN A 288 8.05 15.41 1.55
CA GLN A 288 9.06 14.63 2.28
C GLN A 288 8.51 13.45 3.09
N GLU A 289 7.26 13.04 2.86
CA GLU A 289 6.68 11.87 3.51
C GLU A 289 7.11 10.57 2.83
N ILE A 290 7.29 9.54 3.65
CA ILE A 290 7.27 8.13 3.24
C ILE A 290 5.92 7.59 3.66
N VAL A 291 5.08 7.25 2.68
CA VAL A 291 3.72 6.76 2.91
C VAL A 291 3.66 5.27 2.62
N ILE A 292 3.06 4.51 3.56
CA ILE A 292 2.82 3.08 3.39
C ILE A 292 1.42 2.82 2.82
N GLY A 293 1.34 1.89 1.87
CA GLY A 293 0.14 1.20 1.40
C GLY A 293 0.40 -0.30 1.36
N HIS A 294 -0.59 -1.09 0.94
CA HIS A 294 -0.50 -2.55 0.88
C HIS A 294 -1.05 -3.12 -0.42
N LEU A 295 -0.48 -4.22 -0.88
CA LEU A 295 -0.87 -4.94 -2.10
C LEU A 295 -1.84 -6.10 -1.77
N ASN A 296 -2.82 -5.83 -0.89
CA ASN A 296 -3.64 -6.86 -0.26
C ASN A 296 -5.12 -6.78 -0.62
N HIS A 297 -5.69 -5.59 -0.74
CA HIS A 297 -7.13 -5.37 -0.86
C HIS A 297 -7.49 -4.48 -2.05
N LEU A 298 -8.57 -4.83 -2.77
CA LEU A 298 -9.00 -4.17 -4.00
C LEU A 298 -9.39 -2.68 -3.86
N PRO A 299 -9.99 -2.17 -2.76
CA PRO A 299 -10.50 -0.80 -2.71
C PRO A 299 -9.49 0.27 -3.15
N VAL A 300 -8.19 0.11 -2.83
CA VAL A 300 -7.17 1.07 -3.25
C VAL A 300 -7.06 1.19 -4.77
N THR A 301 -7.36 0.12 -5.50
CA THR A 301 -7.27 0.11 -6.97
C THR A 301 -8.35 0.93 -7.66
N HIS A 302 -9.43 1.25 -6.96
CA HIS A 302 -10.55 2.03 -7.47
C HIS A 302 -10.36 3.54 -7.28
N VAL A 303 -9.37 3.97 -6.50
CA VAL A 303 -9.14 5.38 -6.17
C VAL A 303 -7.86 5.97 -6.75
N TYR A 304 -7.15 5.27 -7.63
CA TYR A 304 -5.93 5.78 -8.27
C TYR A 304 -6.10 7.15 -8.94
N PRO A 305 -7.22 7.47 -9.63
CA PRO A 305 -7.42 8.81 -10.18
C PRO A 305 -7.34 9.90 -9.11
N GLN A 306 -8.00 9.70 -7.97
CA GLN A 306 -8.01 10.64 -6.84
C GLN A 306 -6.61 10.77 -6.20
N LEU A 307 -5.87 9.65 -6.10
CA LEU A 307 -4.49 9.69 -5.59
C LEU A 307 -3.57 10.53 -6.50
N VAL A 308 -3.70 10.37 -7.82
CA VAL A 308 -2.94 11.17 -8.80
C VAL A 308 -3.32 12.65 -8.75
N GLU A 309 -4.60 12.96 -8.59
CA GLU A 309 -5.10 14.33 -8.46
C GLU A 309 -4.48 15.02 -7.25
N ILE A 310 -4.49 14.38 -6.08
CA ILE A 310 -3.84 14.91 -4.87
C ILE A 310 -2.34 15.18 -5.11
N ILE A 311 -1.63 14.26 -5.79
CA ILE A 311 -0.22 14.42 -6.10
C ILE A 311 0.02 15.63 -7.00
N ARG A 312 -0.81 15.82 -8.03
CA ARG A 312 -0.74 16.96 -8.96
C ARG A 312 -1.04 18.29 -8.30
N ASP A 313 -2.16 18.35 -7.58
CA ASP A 313 -2.63 19.59 -6.94
C ASP A 313 -1.63 20.13 -5.92
N ARG A 314 -0.88 19.22 -5.29
CA ARG A 314 0.17 19.56 -4.33
C ARG A 314 1.56 19.72 -4.95
N ASN A 315 1.66 19.58 -6.28
CA ASN A 315 2.93 19.61 -7.01
C ASN A 315 3.97 18.66 -6.42
N LEU A 316 3.54 17.47 -5.96
CA LEU A 316 4.43 16.49 -5.39
C LEU A 316 5.14 15.71 -6.49
N ARG A 317 6.39 15.38 -6.22
CA ARG A 317 7.24 14.56 -7.07
C ARG A 317 7.37 13.17 -6.46
N THR A 318 6.75 12.16 -7.09
CA THR A 318 6.88 10.79 -6.59
C THR A 318 8.26 10.23 -6.87
N VAL A 319 8.83 9.53 -5.87
CA VAL A 319 10.18 8.99 -5.93
C VAL A 319 10.23 7.56 -5.38
N THR A 320 11.17 6.77 -5.90
CA THR A 320 11.66 5.57 -5.22
C THR A 320 12.72 5.98 -4.19
N LEU A 321 13.06 5.11 -3.26
CA LEU A 321 14.15 5.38 -2.33
C LEU A 321 15.51 5.52 -3.05
N ASN A 322 15.70 4.79 -4.17
CA ASN A 322 16.90 4.89 -5.00
C ASN A 322 16.99 6.22 -5.78
N ASP A 323 15.90 6.96 -5.95
CA ASP A 323 15.93 8.30 -6.56
C ASP A 323 16.45 9.33 -5.56
N VAL A 324 16.26 9.09 -4.26
CA VAL A 324 16.59 10.04 -3.19
C VAL A 324 18.00 9.82 -2.65
N PHE A 325 18.38 8.56 -2.46
CA PHE A 325 19.60 8.24 -1.73
C PHE A 325 20.71 7.71 -2.64
N LEU A 326 21.95 8.06 -2.28
CA LEU A 326 23.12 7.47 -2.90
C LEU A 326 23.15 5.97 -2.60
N LYS A 327 23.49 5.17 -3.62
CA LYS A 327 23.77 3.75 -3.40
C LYS A 327 25.00 3.64 -2.50
N THR A 328 24.90 2.86 -1.46
CA THR A 328 26.07 2.48 -0.66
C THR A 328 26.99 1.64 -1.54
N PRO A 329 28.31 1.89 -1.55
CA PRO A 329 29.27 1.12 -2.32
C PRO A 329 29.20 -0.38 -2.03
#